data_2f70569bdd23ebb9bdbba22ff76d7d0c
#
_entry.id   2f70569bdd23ebb9bdbba22ff76d7d0c
#
_cell.length_a   1.000
_cell.length_b   1.000
_cell.length_c   1.000
_cell.angle_alpha   90.00
_cell.angle_beta   90.00
_cell.angle_gamma   90.00
#
_symmetry.space_group_name_H-M   'P 1'
#
loop_
_entity.id
_entity.type
_entity.pdbx_description
1 polymer ?
#
loop_
_entity_poly.entity_id
_entity_poly.type
_entity_poly.pdbx_seq_one_letter_code
_entity_poly.pdbx_strand_id
1 'polypeptide(L)'
;ELAEAQPLLLDVREVHEWEAGHIQGAVHVPLGKLDEGLADLDPAREIVVYCAGGARSIDGSYVLKRAGFGNVRSLAGGLAAWQGAGNETIIS
;
A
#
# COMPACT_ATOMS: atom_id res chain seq x y z
N GLU A 1 -17.02 -11.18 9.56
CA GLU A 1 -17.16 -11.12 8.84
C GLU A 1 -16.86 -10.13 7.85
N LEU A 2 -17.43 -9.17 7.78
CA LEU A 2 -17.18 -8.23 6.75
C LEU A 2 -15.85 -7.53 6.83
N ALA A 3 -15.42 -7.24 8.03
CA ALA A 3 -14.14 -6.56 8.20
C ALA A 3 -12.99 -7.37 7.66
N GLU A 4 -13.15 -8.67 7.68
CA GLU A 4 -12.09 -9.53 7.21
C GLU A 4 -11.95 -9.51 5.71
N ALA A 5 -12.98 -9.08 5.00
CA ALA A 5 -12.93 -9.04 3.55
C ALA A 5 -12.20 -7.83 3.03
N GLN A 6 -11.85 -6.87 3.89
CA GLN A 6 -11.20 -5.67 3.43
C GLN A 6 -9.71 -5.89 3.21
N PRO A 7 -9.17 -5.41 2.10
CA PRO A 7 -7.73 -5.56 1.86
C PRO A 7 -6.93 -4.68 2.79
N LEU A 8 -5.71 -5.07 3.03
CA LEU A 8 -4.73 -4.22 3.70
C LEU A 8 -4.20 -3.23 2.67
N LEU A 9 -4.22 -1.94 3.00
CA LEU A 9 -3.64 -0.92 2.14
C LEU A 9 -2.21 -0.68 2.59
N LEU A 10 -1.27 -0.84 1.68
CA LEU A 10 0.15 -0.70 1.98
C LEU A 10 0.71 0.48 1.21
N ASP A 11 1.13 1.51 1.94
CA ASP A 11 1.71 2.73 1.38
C ASP A 11 3.22 2.55 1.29
N VAL A 12 3.77 2.58 0.08
CA VAL A 12 5.21 2.38 -0.11
C VAL A 12 5.93 3.68 -0.46
N ARG A 13 5.30 4.83 -0.19
CA ARG A 13 5.90 6.13 -0.44
C ARG A 13 6.93 6.46 0.64
N GLU A 14 7.63 7.58 0.43
CA GLU A 14 8.61 8.02 1.41
C GLU A 14 7.94 8.59 2.66
N VAL A 15 8.70 8.70 3.73
CA VAL A 15 8.17 9.18 5.01
C VAL A 15 7.54 10.56 4.87
N HIS A 16 8.19 11.48 4.16
CA HIS A 16 7.65 12.84 4.04
C HIS A 16 6.33 12.86 3.26
N GLU A 17 6.17 11.93 2.31
CA GLU A 17 4.90 11.83 1.58
C GLU A 17 3.79 11.31 2.48
N TRP A 18 4.10 10.30 3.28
CA TRP A 18 3.15 9.74 4.23
C TRP A 18 2.69 10.79 5.24
N GLU A 19 3.66 11.58 5.75
CA GLU A 19 3.34 12.59 6.74
C GLU A 19 2.48 13.72 6.19
N ALA A 20 2.55 13.96 4.88
CA ALA A 20 1.74 14.98 4.25
C ALA A 20 0.30 14.54 4.01
N GLY A 21 0.01 13.26 4.17
CA GLY A 21 -1.34 12.73 4.03
C GLY A 21 -1.32 11.33 3.46
N HIS A 22 -2.19 10.46 3.96
CA HIS A 22 -2.26 9.07 3.51
C HIS A 22 -3.69 8.57 3.67
N ILE A 23 -3.97 7.38 3.16
CA ILE A 23 -5.28 6.78 3.27
C ILE A 23 -5.48 6.27 4.70
N GLN A 24 -6.62 6.58 5.29
CA GLN A 24 -6.92 6.14 6.64
C GLN A 24 -6.88 4.63 6.73
N GLY A 25 -6.21 4.12 7.74
CA GLY A 25 -6.09 2.67 7.96
C GLY A 25 -4.96 2.01 7.20
N ALA A 26 -4.23 2.76 6.36
CA ALA A 26 -3.11 2.18 5.62
C ALA A 26 -1.91 1.93 6.53
N VAL A 27 -1.11 0.95 6.14
CA VAL A 27 0.17 0.66 6.80
C VAL A 27 1.27 1.25 5.93
N HIS A 28 2.26 1.86 6.55
CA HIS A 28 3.34 2.53 5.82
C HIS A 28 4.64 1.72 5.90
N VAL A 29 5.12 1.27 4.76
CA VAL A 29 6.45 0.66 4.63
C VAL A 29 7.06 1.18 3.34
N PRO A 30 8.00 2.14 3.41
CA PRO A 30 8.62 2.68 2.20
C PRO A 30 9.21 1.56 1.34
N LEU A 31 9.17 1.76 0.03
CA LEU A 31 9.63 0.74 -0.91
C LEU A 31 11.04 0.26 -0.59
N GLY A 32 11.92 1.17 -0.22
CA GLY A 32 13.31 0.81 0.08
C GLY A 32 13.46 -0.02 1.34
N LYS A 33 12.42 -0.10 2.18
CA LYS A 33 12.47 -0.88 3.41
C LYS A 33 11.50 -2.04 3.38
N LEU A 34 10.92 -2.32 2.23
CA LEU A 34 9.87 -3.32 2.13
C LEU A 34 10.37 -4.71 2.50
N ASP A 35 11.59 -5.06 2.10
CA ASP A 35 12.15 -6.36 2.45
C ASP A 35 12.20 -6.56 3.96
N GLU A 36 12.50 -5.52 4.70
CA GLU A 36 12.59 -5.59 6.15
C GLU A 36 11.22 -5.64 6.80
N GLY A 37 10.21 -5.05 6.15
CA GLY A 37 8.88 -4.98 6.70
C GLY A 37 8.00 -6.17 6.42
N LEU A 38 8.46 -7.12 5.60
CA LEU A 38 7.62 -8.25 5.21
C LEU A 38 7.22 -9.15 6.38
N ALA A 39 8.07 -9.23 7.39
CA ALA A 39 7.79 -10.12 8.52
C ALA A 39 6.54 -9.73 9.29
N ASP A 40 6.14 -8.47 9.20
CA ASP A 40 4.96 -7.98 9.93
C ASP A 40 3.68 -8.10 9.11
N LEU A 41 3.76 -8.63 7.90
CA LEU A 41 2.61 -8.74 7.01
C LEU A 41 2.18 -10.20 6.87
N ASP A 42 0.88 -10.40 6.76
CA ASP A 42 0.33 -11.75 6.62
C ASP A 42 0.28 -12.12 5.13
N PRO A 43 1.03 -13.15 4.70
CA PRO A 43 1.07 -13.52 3.28
C PRO A 43 -0.26 -14.01 2.72
N ALA A 44 -1.18 -14.40 3.59
CA ALA A 44 -2.48 -14.89 3.15
C ALA A 44 -3.48 -13.76 2.94
N ARG A 45 -3.15 -12.56 3.40
CA ARG A 45 -4.07 -11.44 3.34
C ARG A 45 -4.04 -10.77 1.98
N GLU A 46 -5.18 -10.27 1.54
CA GLU A 46 -5.24 -9.45 0.35
C GLU A 46 -4.58 -8.11 0.64
N ILE A 47 -3.63 -7.71 -0.19
CA ILE A 47 -2.90 -6.46 -0.01
C ILE A 47 -3.01 -5.62 -1.27
N VAL A 48 -3.37 -4.36 -1.10
CA VAL A 48 -3.35 -3.38 -2.18
C VAL A 48 -2.21 -2.41 -1.89
N VAL A 49 -1.20 -2.40 -2.74
CA VAL A 49 -0.03 -1.55 -2.59
C VAL A 49 -0.28 -0.25 -3.33
N TYR A 50 0.03 0.89 -2.73
CA TYR A 50 -0.13 2.16 -3.44
C TYR A 50 1.06 3.07 -3.23
N CYS A 51 1.26 3.96 -4.20
CA CYS A 51 2.23 5.05 -4.12
C CYS A 51 1.55 6.29 -4.67
N ALA A 52 2.32 7.31 -5.03
CA ALA A 52 1.70 8.56 -5.49
C ALA A 52 1.01 8.40 -6.84
N GLY A 53 1.71 7.85 -7.83
CA GLY A 53 1.17 7.76 -9.20
C GLY A 53 1.04 6.36 -9.76
N GLY A 54 1.44 5.34 -9.01
CA GLY A 54 1.28 3.96 -9.43
C GLY A 54 2.54 3.23 -9.87
N ALA A 55 3.67 3.93 -10.03
CA ALA A 55 4.90 3.29 -10.51
C ALA A 55 5.61 2.49 -9.43
N ARG A 56 5.84 3.11 -8.26
CA ARG A 56 6.54 2.43 -7.17
C ARG A 56 5.73 1.26 -6.61
N SER A 57 4.41 1.35 -6.67
CA SER A 57 3.57 0.29 -6.15
C SER A 57 3.65 -0.97 -7.00
N ILE A 58 3.95 -0.84 -8.29
CA ILE A 58 4.17 -2.00 -9.14
C ILE A 58 5.41 -2.75 -8.66
N ASP A 59 6.50 -2.02 -8.39
CA ASP A 59 7.71 -2.65 -7.87
C ASP A 59 7.45 -3.28 -6.51
N GLY A 60 6.70 -2.61 -5.66
CA GLY A 60 6.35 -3.14 -4.34
C GLY A 60 5.56 -4.43 -4.43
N SER A 61 4.62 -4.49 -5.38
CA SER A 61 3.83 -5.71 -5.53
C SER A 61 4.70 -6.88 -5.99
N TYR A 62 5.71 -6.63 -6.81
CA TYR A 62 6.64 -7.68 -7.21
C TYR A 62 7.45 -8.20 -6.03
N VAL A 63 7.92 -7.30 -5.16
CA VAL A 63 8.65 -7.72 -3.97
C VAL A 63 7.79 -8.65 -3.13
N LEU A 64 6.54 -8.29 -2.91
CA LEU A 64 5.64 -9.10 -2.11
C LEU A 64 5.36 -10.45 -2.78
N LYS A 65 5.11 -10.46 -4.07
CA LYS A 65 4.81 -11.70 -4.77
C LYS A 65 6.00 -12.66 -4.71
N ARG A 66 7.21 -12.14 -4.87
CA ARG A 66 8.39 -12.98 -4.80
C ARG A 66 8.62 -13.54 -3.40
N ALA A 67 8.10 -12.86 -2.40
CA ALA A 67 8.22 -13.31 -1.02
C ALA A 67 7.12 -14.28 -0.61
N GLY A 68 6.22 -14.64 -1.54
CA GLY A 68 5.19 -15.63 -1.24
C GLY A 68 3.81 -15.07 -0.97
N PHE A 69 3.62 -13.77 -1.15
CA PHE A 69 2.31 -13.16 -0.97
C PHE A 69 1.48 -13.41 -2.24
N GLY A 70 0.38 -14.16 -2.10
CA GLY A 70 -0.36 -14.64 -3.24
C GLY A 70 -1.49 -13.72 -3.70
N ASN A 71 -1.86 -12.71 -2.90
CA ASN A 71 -3.02 -11.90 -3.22
C ASN A 71 -2.67 -10.42 -3.10
N VAL A 72 -1.89 -9.93 -4.06
CA VAL A 72 -1.35 -8.57 -4.03
C VAL A 72 -1.72 -7.86 -5.32
N ARG A 73 -2.19 -6.62 -5.19
CA ARG A 73 -2.49 -5.77 -6.32
C ARG A 73 -1.89 -4.38 -6.10
N SER A 74 -1.59 -3.71 -7.20
CA SER A 74 -1.17 -2.32 -7.18
C SER A 74 -2.37 -1.45 -7.49
N LEU A 75 -2.53 -0.35 -6.74
CA LEU A 75 -3.63 0.59 -6.95
C LEU A 75 -3.34 1.40 -8.21
N ALA A 76 -4.17 1.22 -9.23
CA ALA A 76 -3.96 1.89 -10.51
C ALA A 76 -4.06 3.40 -10.34
N GLY A 77 -3.06 4.11 -10.84
CA GLY A 77 -3.00 5.57 -10.71
C GLY A 77 -2.62 6.05 -9.33
N GLY A 78 -2.46 5.16 -8.37
CA GLY A 78 -1.97 5.48 -7.03
C GLY A 78 -2.86 6.43 -6.26
N LEU A 79 -2.26 7.13 -5.31
CA LEU A 79 -2.98 8.07 -4.46
C LEU A 79 -3.62 9.19 -5.26
N ALA A 80 -2.96 9.62 -6.34
CA ALA A 80 -3.50 10.70 -7.16
C ALA A 80 -4.86 10.33 -7.76
N ALA A 81 -4.99 9.11 -8.28
CA ALA A 81 -6.27 8.66 -8.83
C ALA A 81 -7.31 8.49 -7.73
N TRP A 82 -6.88 8.00 -6.56
CA TRP A 82 -7.79 7.80 -5.43
C TRP A 82 -8.36 9.15 -4.96
N GLN A 83 -7.51 10.16 -4.86
CA GLN A 83 -7.96 11.50 -4.50
C GLN A 83 -8.81 12.12 -5.61
N GLY A 84 -8.47 11.87 -6.86
CA GLY A 84 -9.24 12.37 -7.99
C GLY A 84 -10.65 11.81 -8.06
N ALA A 85 -10.89 10.66 -7.42
CA ALA A 85 -12.22 10.06 -7.34
C ALA A 85 -13.06 10.66 -6.19
N GLY A 86 -12.55 11.67 -5.51
CA GLY A 86 -13.30 12.35 -4.46
C GLY A 86 -12.97 11.93 -3.05
N ASN A 87 -11.95 11.11 -2.88
CA ASN A 87 -11.57 10.64 -1.54
C ASN A 87 -10.55 11.57 -0.91
N GLU A 88 -10.48 11.57 0.40
CA GLU A 88 -9.58 12.44 1.14
C GLU A 88 -8.55 11.65 1.91
N THR A 89 -7.34 12.19 2.02
CA THR A 89 -6.31 11.62 2.88
C THR A 89 -6.42 12.21 4.27
N ILE A 90 -5.75 11.56 5.20
CA ILE A 90 -5.63 12.06 6.56
C ILE A 90 -4.16 12.34 6.87
N ILE A 91 -3.96 13.17 7.88
CA ILE A 91 -2.63 13.43 8.43
C ILE A 91 -2.65 12.92 9.85
N SER A 92 -1.73 12.02 10.16
CA SER A 92 -1.71 11.45 11.51
C SER A 92 -0.48 11.83 12.30
#